data_2e398bce60b8a2a1259afd28f83294f0
#
_entry.id   2e398bce60b8a2a1259afd28f83294f0
#
_cell.length_a   1.000
_cell.length_b   1.000
_cell.length_c   1.000
_cell.angle_alpha   90.00
_cell.angle_beta   90.00
_cell.angle_gamma   90.00
#
_symmetry.space_group_name_H-M   'P 1'
#
loop_
_entity.id
_entity.type
_entity.pdbx_description
1 polymer ?
#
loop_
_entity_poly.entity_id
_entity_poly.type
_entity_poly.pdbx_seq_one_letter_code
_entity_poly.pdbx_strand_id
1 'polypeptide(L)'
;MRLKSGERLQTLGRSRALLLEFAPDVLYFTMQHTVQALCEKGYLPILAHSERYCCLVSAPWHLSSLRASGARLQCNADAYLGYRGAALRHFVCRAVRDGQVDLLCSDAHDLMNRPPDLHTAYARLCRKFNKPLADALCQKNAVSLLRTTWADVGANLP
;
A
#
# COMPACT_ATOMS: atom_id res chain seq x y z
N MET A 1 14.38 2.79 -12.76
CA MET A 1 13.48 3.59 -13.62
C MET A 1 14.04 5.02 -13.66
N ARG A 2 14.47 5.52 -14.82
CA ARG A 2 14.82 6.94 -14.97
C ARG A 2 13.60 7.67 -15.51
N LEU A 3 12.96 8.46 -14.66
CA LEU A 3 11.92 9.40 -15.11
C LEU A 3 12.60 10.48 -15.97
N LYS A 4 12.18 10.60 -17.23
CA LYS A 4 12.64 11.71 -18.07
C LYS A 4 12.13 13.04 -17.47
N SER A 5 12.95 14.08 -17.57
CA SER A 5 12.56 15.41 -17.10
C SER A 5 11.28 15.87 -17.83
N GLY A 6 10.23 16.20 -17.06
CA GLY A 6 8.95 16.69 -17.58
C GLY A 6 7.87 15.62 -17.84
N GLU A 7 8.18 14.32 -17.70
CA GLU A 7 7.19 13.25 -17.85
C GLU A 7 6.37 13.09 -16.57
N ARG A 8 5.05 13.32 -16.65
CA ARG A 8 4.14 13.06 -15.53
C ARG A 8 3.73 11.59 -15.55
N LEU A 9 3.89 10.93 -14.40
CA LEU A 9 3.37 9.58 -14.20
C LEU A 9 1.85 9.61 -14.05
N GLN A 10 1.21 8.51 -14.45
CA GLN A 10 -0.22 8.35 -14.28
C GLN A 10 -0.53 8.12 -12.80
N THR A 11 -1.31 9.03 -12.23
CA THR A 11 -1.77 8.97 -10.84
C THR A 11 -3.21 8.48 -10.74
N LEU A 12 -3.66 8.17 -9.53
CA LEU A 12 -5.03 7.77 -9.25
C LEU A 12 -5.95 9.01 -9.31
N GLY A 13 -6.70 9.11 -10.39
CA GLY A 13 -7.58 10.26 -10.67
C GLY A 13 -6.79 11.57 -10.76
N ARG A 14 -7.27 12.60 -10.07
CA ARG A 14 -6.61 13.92 -10.01
C ARG A 14 -5.67 14.08 -8.81
N SER A 15 -5.52 13.03 -8.01
CA SER A 15 -4.66 13.06 -6.83
C SER A 15 -3.19 12.96 -7.23
N ARG A 16 -2.30 13.13 -6.28
CA ARG A 16 -0.87 12.82 -6.43
C ARG A 16 -0.51 11.39 -6.04
N ALA A 17 -1.50 10.59 -5.66
CA ALA A 17 -1.32 9.20 -5.29
C ALA A 17 -0.96 8.35 -6.53
N LEU A 18 0.12 7.60 -6.43
CA LEU A 18 0.68 6.75 -7.47
C LEU A 18 0.74 5.31 -6.97
N LEU A 19 0.04 4.39 -7.67
CA LEU A 19 0.18 2.97 -7.37
C LEU A 19 1.52 2.47 -7.90
N LEU A 20 2.32 1.85 -7.03
CA LEU A 20 3.67 1.41 -7.32
C LEU A 20 3.74 -0.11 -7.13
N GLU A 21 4.21 -0.80 -8.16
CA GLU A 21 4.42 -2.25 -8.14
C GLU A 21 5.85 -2.59 -8.59
N PHE A 22 6.45 -3.60 -7.96
CA PHE A 22 7.75 -4.15 -8.27
C PHE A 22 7.67 -5.66 -8.54
N ALA A 23 8.74 -6.23 -9.07
CA ALA A 23 8.92 -7.67 -9.07
C ALA A 23 9.02 -8.20 -7.62
N PRO A 24 8.51 -9.40 -7.32
CA PRO A 24 8.49 -9.94 -5.95
C PRO A 24 9.87 -10.06 -5.29
N ASP A 25 10.92 -10.23 -6.08
CA ASP A 25 12.33 -10.37 -5.68
C ASP A 25 13.13 -9.07 -5.68
N VAL A 26 12.45 -7.93 -5.84
CA VAL A 26 13.10 -6.61 -5.82
C VAL A 26 13.96 -6.42 -4.57
N LEU A 27 15.13 -5.83 -4.73
CA LEU A 27 15.98 -5.45 -3.61
C LEU A 27 15.36 -4.29 -2.83
N TYR A 28 15.39 -4.38 -1.50
CA TYR A 28 14.85 -3.34 -0.62
C TYR A 28 15.42 -1.94 -0.94
N PHE A 29 16.72 -1.84 -1.17
CA PHE A 29 17.37 -0.57 -1.50
C PHE A 29 16.79 0.07 -2.77
N THR A 30 16.53 -0.72 -3.81
CA THR A 30 15.90 -0.24 -5.05
C THR A 30 14.49 0.29 -4.79
N MET A 31 13.72 -0.43 -3.97
CA MET A 31 12.37 -0.03 -3.58
C MET A 31 12.40 1.29 -2.79
N GLN A 32 13.24 1.39 -1.78
CA GLN A 32 13.37 2.58 -0.93
C GLN A 32 13.81 3.79 -1.73
N HIS A 33 14.83 3.66 -2.57
CA HIS A 33 15.32 4.75 -3.42
C HIS A 33 14.24 5.22 -4.40
N THR A 34 13.48 4.29 -4.98
CA THR A 34 12.37 4.65 -5.89
C THR A 34 11.27 5.43 -5.15
N VAL A 35 10.91 4.98 -3.94
CA VAL A 35 9.93 5.69 -3.08
C VAL A 35 10.40 7.10 -2.78
N GLN A 36 11.65 7.27 -2.33
CA GLN A 36 12.22 8.58 -2.01
C GLN A 36 12.20 9.51 -3.23
N ALA A 37 12.69 9.04 -4.39
CA ALA A 37 12.72 9.81 -5.62
C ALA A 37 11.33 10.24 -6.11
N LEU A 38 10.30 9.44 -5.86
CA LEU A 38 8.91 9.78 -6.16
C LEU A 38 8.37 10.83 -5.19
N CYS A 39 8.66 10.69 -3.89
CA CYS A 39 8.26 11.66 -2.87
C CYS A 39 8.90 13.03 -3.11
N GLU A 40 10.19 13.08 -3.47
CA GLU A 40 10.90 14.31 -3.83
C GLU A 40 10.27 15.04 -5.03
N LYS A 41 9.62 14.29 -5.93
CA LYS A 41 8.85 14.84 -7.05
C LYS A 41 7.39 15.17 -6.70
N GLY A 42 7.02 15.09 -5.44
CA GLY A 42 5.67 15.40 -4.93
C GLY A 42 4.65 14.30 -5.08
N TYR A 43 5.00 13.13 -5.63
CA TYR A 43 4.08 11.99 -5.66
C TYR A 43 3.85 11.41 -4.27
N LEU A 44 2.73 10.73 -4.09
CA LEU A 44 2.43 9.92 -2.90
C LEU A 44 2.43 8.44 -3.33
N PRO A 45 3.57 7.72 -3.19
CA PRO A 45 3.64 6.33 -3.59
C PRO A 45 2.77 5.44 -2.71
N ILE A 46 1.92 4.62 -3.31
CA ILE A 46 1.17 3.54 -2.67
C ILE A 46 1.79 2.23 -3.15
N LEU A 47 2.49 1.52 -2.27
CA LEU A 47 3.09 0.24 -2.60
C LEU A 47 2.01 -0.85 -2.60
N ALA A 48 1.71 -1.38 -3.78
CA ALA A 48 0.71 -2.44 -3.96
C ALA A 48 1.18 -3.75 -3.35
N HIS A 49 0.23 -4.54 -2.82
CA HIS A 49 0.41 -5.91 -2.30
C HIS A 49 1.76 -6.16 -1.62
N SER A 50 2.06 -5.34 -0.59
CA SER A 50 3.35 -5.30 0.13
C SER A 50 3.77 -6.67 0.68
N GLU A 51 2.84 -7.58 0.94
CA GLU A 51 3.09 -8.95 1.38
C GLU A 51 3.69 -9.86 0.31
N ARG A 52 3.77 -9.40 -0.95
CA ARG A 52 4.35 -10.18 -2.06
C ARG A 52 5.86 -9.98 -2.22
N TYR A 53 6.43 -8.97 -1.58
CA TYR A 53 7.86 -8.67 -1.73
C TYR A 53 8.69 -9.43 -0.72
N CYS A 54 9.61 -10.27 -1.22
CA CYS A 54 10.49 -11.11 -0.40
C CYS A 54 11.27 -10.27 0.62
N CYS A 55 11.76 -9.09 0.23
CA CYS A 55 12.52 -8.20 1.10
C CYS A 55 11.70 -7.61 2.26
N LEU A 56 10.38 -7.52 2.15
CA LEU A 56 9.49 -7.04 3.21
C LEU A 56 9.04 -8.18 4.12
N VAL A 57 8.75 -9.35 3.55
CA VAL A 57 8.32 -10.52 4.31
C VAL A 57 9.45 -11.06 5.18
N SER A 58 10.68 -11.12 4.65
CA SER A 58 11.86 -11.58 5.38
C SER A 58 12.37 -10.57 6.41
N ALA A 59 12.10 -9.28 6.21
CA ALA A 59 12.57 -8.19 7.08
C ALA A 59 11.43 -7.18 7.36
N PRO A 60 10.45 -7.55 8.23
CA PRO A 60 9.23 -6.74 8.43
C PRO A 60 9.46 -5.31 8.93
N TRP A 61 10.61 -5.01 9.53
CA TRP A 61 10.99 -3.63 9.92
C TRP A 61 11.16 -2.68 8.73
N HIS A 62 11.36 -3.20 7.52
CA HIS A 62 11.38 -2.40 6.31
C HIS A 62 10.05 -1.69 6.01
N LEU A 63 8.91 -2.22 6.52
CA LEU A 63 7.60 -1.56 6.38
C LEU A 63 7.61 -0.16 7.02
N SER A 64 8.09 -0.07 8.27
CA SER A 64 8.18 1.21 8.98
C SER A 64 9.14 2.18 8.29
N SER A 65 10.26 1.68 7.78
CA SER A 65 11.26 2.49 7.06
C SER A 65 10.70 3.06 5.74
N LEU A 66 9.93 2.26 4.97
CA LEU A 66 9.27 2.74 3.75
C LEU A 66 8.19 3.77 4.05
N ARG A 67 7.41 3.57 5.12
CA ARG A 67 6.42 4.56 5.55
C ARG A 67 7.06 5.86 6.01
N ALA A 68 8.17 5.79 6.75
CA ALA A 68 8.96 6.96 7.13
C ALA A 68 9.54 7.70 5.91
N SER A 69 9.83 6.98 4.81
CA SER A 69 10.23 7.56 3.52
C SER A 69 9.06 8.15 2.72
N GLY A 70 7.82 8.10 3.23
CA GLY A 70 6.64 8.69 2.61
C GLY A 70 5.71 7.73 1.88
N ALA A 71 6.03 6.45 1.77
CA ALA A 71 5.15 5.46 1.13
C ALA A 71 3.88 5.20 1.96
N ARG A 72 2.82 4.78 1.26
CA ARG A 72 1.66 4.10 1.83
C ARG A 72 1.70 2.64 1.44
N LEU A 73 1.32 1.76 2.36
CA LEU A 73 1.42 0.32 2.17
C LEU A 73 0.04 -0.31 2.03
N GLN A 74 -0.17 -1.00 0.91
CA GLN A 74 -1.38 -1.77 0.66
C GLN A 74 -1.07 -3.25 0.78
N CYS A 75 -1.96 -4.01 1.42
CA CYS A 75 -1.95 -5.47 1.45
C CYS A 75 -3.25 -6.04 0.86
N ASN A 76 -3.17 -7.28 0.37
CA ASN A 76 -4.32 -7.96 -0.20
C ASN A 76 -5.18 -8.63 0.89
N ALA A 77 -6.50 -8.56 0.71
CA ALA A 77 -7.48 -9.18 1.60
C ALA A 77 -7.35 -10.71 1.65
N ASP A 78 -7.03 -11.35 0.52
CA ASP A 78 -6.85 -12.80 0.44
C ASP A 78 -5.65 -13.29 1.29
N ALA A 79 -4.56 -12.53 1.31
CA ALA A 79 -3.42 -12.81 2.19
C ALA A 79 -3.79 -12.62 3.67
N TYR A 80 -4.52 -11.53 4.01
CA TYR A 80 -5.04 -11.31 5.37
C TYR A 80 -5.97 -12.44 5.84
N LEU A 81 -6.81 -12.97 4.95
CA LEU A 81 -7.73 -14.06 5.22
C LEU A 81 -7.00 -15.42 5.34
N GLY A 82 -5.83 -15.57 4.75
CA GLY A 82 -5.02 -16.78 4.77
C GLY A 82 -5.19 -17.65 3.52
N TYR A 83 -5.84 -17.16 2.48
CA TYR A 83 -6.00 -17.90 1.21
C TYR A 83 -4.70 -18.06 0.46
N ARG A 84 -3.66 -17.28 0.84
CA ARG A 84 -2.29 -17.37 0.31
C ARG A 84 -1.32 -18.08 1.26
N GLY A 85 -1.84 -18.80 2.28
CA GLY A 85 -1.07 -19.55 3.23
C GLY A 85 -0.85 -18.86 4.58
N ALA A 86 -0.49 -19.67 5.58
CA ALA A 86 -0.40 -19.23 6.97
C ALA A 86 0.71 -18.19 7.22
N ALA A 87 1.84 -18.32 6.52
CA ALA A 87 2.98 -17.40 6.68
C ALA A 87 2.62 -15.97 6.25
N LEU A 88 2.04 -15.80 5.06
CA LEU A 88 1.60 -14.48 4.58
C LEU A 88 0.49 -13.91 5.45
N ARG A 89 -0.46 -14.75 5.88
CA ARG A 89 -1.48 -14.32 6.85
C ARG A 89 -0.85 -13.79 8.14
N HIS A 90 0.14 -14.50 8.69
CA HIS A 90 0.83 -14.07 9.90
C HIS A 90 1.49 -12.70 9.71
N PHE A 91 2.22 -12.54 8.59
CA PHE A 91 2.86 -11.29 8.22
C PHE A 91 1.86 -10.13 8.13
N VAL A 92 0.79 -10.28 7.34
CA VAL A 92 -0.21 -9.21 7.16
C VAL A 92 -0.95 -8.91 8.46
N CYS A 93 -1.34 -9.93 9.23
CA CYS A 93 -2.01 -9.73 10.52
C CYS A 93 -1.12 -8.99 11.53
N ARG A 94 0.18 -9.25 11.53
CA ARG A 94 1.16 -8.53 12.35
C ARG A 94 1.30 -7.09 11.87
N ALA A 95 1.51 -6.88 10.56
CA ALA A 95 1.64 -5.56 9.97
C ALA A 95 0.41 -4.67 10.24
N VAL A 96 -0.82 -5.25 10.19
CA VAL A 96 -2.06 -4.54 10.55
C VAL A 96 -2.07 -4.18 12.04
N ARG A 97 -1.70 -5.12 12.93
CA ARG A 97 -1.63 -4.88 14.38
C ARG A 97 -0.65 -3.76 14.73
N ASP A 98 0.50 -3.76 14.06
CA ASP A 98 1.59 -2.82 14.30
C ASP A 98 1.36 -1.47 13.57
N GLY A 99 0.17 -1.27 12.95
CA GLY A 99 -0.21 -0.04 12.26
C GLY A 99 0.61 0.25 11.00
N GLN A 100 1.22 -0.78 10.39
CA GLN A 100 2.09 -0.63 9.23
C GLN A 100 1.35 -0.72 7.89
N VAL A 101 0.07 -1.06 7.88
CA VAL A 101 -0.77 -1.15 6.68
C VAL A 101 -1.67 0.07 6.60
N ASP A 102 -1.69 0.73 5.44
CA ASP A 102 -2.55 1.88 5.18
C ASP A 102 -3.84 1.47 4.46
N LEU A 103 -3.79 0.44 3.61
CA LEU A 103 -4.91 -0.03 2.80
C LEU A 103 -4.99 -1.56 2.80
N LEU A 104 -6.21 -2.09 2.87
CA LEU A 104 -6.52 -3.48 2.59
C LEU A 104 -7.47 -3.53 1.39
N CYS A 105 -7.05 -4.20 0.29
CA CYS A 105 -7.79 -4.21 -0.97
C CYS A 105 -7.99 -5.65 -1.47
N SER A 106 -8.97 -5.86 -2.37
CA SER A 106 -9.23 -7.18 -2.96
C SER A 106 -8.18 -7.59 -4.00
N ASP A 107 -7.53 -6.63 -4.64
CA ASP A 107 -6.68 -6.87 -5.83
C ASP A 107 -7.46 -7.60 -6.93
N ALA A 108 -8.72 -7.19 -7.14
CA ALA A 108 -9.65 -7.83 -8.06
C ALA A 108 -9.21 -7.71 -9.51
N HIS A 109 -9.27 -8.82 -10.24
CA HIS A 109 -8.95 -8.88 -11.68
C HIS A 109 -10.08 -9.53 -12.48
N ASP A 110 -10.85 -10.42 -11.87
CA ASP A 110 -11.98 -11.11 -12.48
C ASP A 110 -12.99 -11.55 -11.41
N LEU A 111 -14.13 -12.07 -11.83
CA LEU A 111 -15.20 -12.48 -10.92
C LEU A 111 -15.03 -13.91 -10.37
N MET A 112 -14.14 -14.71 -10.94
CA MET A 112 -14.00 -16.13 -10.60
C MET A 112 -12.78 -16.41 -9.73
N ASN A 113 -11.60 -15.93 -10.13
CA ASN A 113 -10.34 -16.25 -9.46
C ASN A 113 -9.91 -15.19 -8.45
N ARG A 114 -10.19 -13.92 -8.78
CA ARG A 114 -9.90 -12.77 -7.91
C ARG A 114 -11.09 -11.82 -7.89
N PRO A 115 -12.19 -12.22 -7.22
CA PRO A 115 -13.40 -11.41 -7.15
C PRO A 115 -13.18 -10.13 -6.33
N PRO A 116 -13.98 -9.08 -6.54
CA PRO A 116 -13.91 -7.85 -5.78
C PRO A 116 -14.51 -8.01 -4.37
N ASP A 117 -14.11 -9.08 -3.67
CA ASP A 117 -14.61 -9.38 -2.31
C ASP A 117 -13.66 -8.82 -1.25
N LEU A 118 -14.11 -7.76 -0.59
CA LEU A 118 -13.48 -7.19 0.59
C LEU A 118 -14.32 -7.42 1.85
N HIS A 119 -15.56 -7.87 1.69
CA HIS A 119 -16.53 -7.99 2.78
C HIS A 119 -16.07 -8.93 3.90
N THR A 120 -15.56 -10.11 3.52
CA THR A 120 -15.09 -11.12 4.49
C THR A 120 -13.90 -10.61 5.30
N ALA A 121 -12.97 -9.89 4.64
CA ALA A 121 -11.83 -9.29 5.32
C ALA A 121 -12.25 -8.15 6.26
N TYR A 122 -13.18 -7.30 5.83
CA TYR A 122 -13.76 -6.23 6.64
C TYR A 122 -14.45 -6.80 7.91
N ALA A 123 -15.32 -7.79 7.75
CA ALA A 123 -16.01 -8.42 8.88
C ALA A 123 -15.02 -9.05 9.88
N ARG A 124 -13.92 -9.65 9.38
CA ARG A 124 -12.85 -10.20 10.23
C ARG A 124 -12.07 -9.12 10.96
N LEU A 125 -11.76 -7.98 10.30
CA LEU A 125 -11.12 -6.83 10.94
C LEU A 125 -11.98 -6.28 12.08
N CYS A 126 -13.28 -6.09 11.85
CA CYS A 126 -14.21 -5.62 12.87
C CYS A 126 -14.22 -6.53 14.11
N ARG A 127 -14.24 -7.85 13.91
CA ARG A 127 -14.25 -8.83 15.02
C ARG A 127 -12.91 -8.93 15.75
N LYS A 128 -11.79 -8.86 15.00
CA LYS A 128 -10.45 -9.08 15.57
C LYS A 128 -9.84 -7.83 16.20
N PHE A 129 -10.19 -6.68 15.68
CA PHE A 129 -9.69 -5.38 16.15
C PHE A 129 -10.86 -4.49 16.55
N ASN A 130 -11.39 -3.70 15.62
CA ASN A 130 -12.57 -2.86 15.81
C ASN A 130 -13.07 -2.32 14.47
N LYS A 131 -14.29 -1.76 14.49
CA LYS A 131 -14.90 -1.15 13.30
C LYS A 131 -14.13 0.07 12.78
N PRO A 132 -13.65 1.02 13.62
CA PRO A 132 -12.87 2.16 13.13
C PRO A 132 -11.64 1.77 12.32
N LEU A 133 -10.88 0.76 12.73
CA LEU A 133 -9.73 0.26 11.98
C LEU A 133 -10.16 -0.39 10.66
N ALA A 134 -11.22 -1.19 10.66
CA ALA A 134 -11.76 -1.80 9.45
C ALA A 134 -12.21 -0.72 8.44
N ASP A 135 -12.95 0.30 8.90
CA ASP A 135 -13.35 1.45 8.08
C ASP A 135 -12.13 2.19 7.49
N ALA A 136 -11.11 2.40 8.31
CA ALA A 136 -9.89 3.07 7.87
C ALA A 136 -9.18 2.29 6.75
N LEU A 137 -8.86 1.02 6.98
CA LEU A 137 -8.09 0.20 6.04
C LEU A 137 -8.83 -0.13 4.75
N CYS A 138 -10.15 -0.35 4.82
CA CYS A 138 -10.94 -0.79 3.67
C CYS A 138 -11.60 0.34 2.89
N GLN A 139 -11.65 1.57 3.42
CA GLN A 139 -12.38 2.67 2.77
C GLN A 139 -11.79 4.05 3.03
N LYS A 140 -11.74 4.51 4.29
CA LYS A 140 -11.49 5.92 4.61
C LYS A 140 -10.11 6.40 4.17
N ASN A 141 -9.09 5.57 4.37
CA ASN A 141 -7.72 5.91 3.96
C ASN A 141 -7.62 6.04 2.44
N ALA A 142 -8.27 5.17 1.66
CA ALA A 142 -8.32 5.29 0.21
C ALA A 142 -8.94 6.62 -0.23
N VAL A 143 -10.09 6.99 0.36
CA VAL A 143 -10.75 8.27 0.09
C VAL A 143 -9.83 9.45 0.45
N SER A 144 -9.13 9.38 1.58
CA SER A 144 -8.19 10.42 2.00
C SER A 144 -7.03 10.56 1.01
N LEU A 145 -6.45 9.44 0.57
CA LEU A 145 -5.33 9.44 -0.39
C LEU A 145 -5.73 10.01 -1.75
N LEU A 146 -6.95 9.73 -2.21
CA LEU A 146 -7.47 10.27 -3.47
C LEU A 146 -7.78 11.77 -3.42
N ARG A 147 -7.91 12.36 -2.23
CA ARG A 147 -8.10 13.80 -2.03
C ARG A 147 -6.80 14.59 -1.97
N THR A 148 -5.64 13.93 -1.88
CA THR A 148 -4.35 14.63 -1.91
C THR A 148 -4.13 15.29 -3.26
N THR A 149 -3.90 16.59 -3.28
CA THR A 149 -3.73 17.36 -4.53
C THR A 149 -2.30 17.86 -4.69
N TRP A 150 -1.96 18.31 -5.91
CA TRP A 150 -0.67 18.93 -6.19
C TRP A 150 -0.54 20.32 -5.52
N ALA A 151 -1.66 20.96 -5.19
CA ALA A 151 -1.66 22.21 -4.44
C ALA A 151 -1.11 22.03 -3.02
N ASP A 152 -1.30 20.84 -2.42
CA ASP A 152 -0.79 20.53 -1.09
C ASP A 152 0.75 20.40 -1.04
N VAL A 153 1.40 20.26 -2.19
CA VAL A 153 2.87 20.12 -2.31
C VAL A 153 3.55 21.49 -2.45
N GLY A 154 2.88 22.45 -3.08
CA GLY A 154 3.42 23.80 -3.32
C GLY A 154 3.67 24.61 -2.06
N ALA A 155 3.13 24.23 -0.93
CA ALA A 155 3.35 24.87 0.38
C ALA A 155 4.65 24.39 1.08
N ASN A 156 5.31 23.32 0.59
CA ASN A 156 6.43 22.66 1.27
C ASN A 156 7.60 22.26 0.35
N LEU A 157 7.68 22.80 -0.86
CA LEU A 157 8.90 22.66 -1.66
C LEU A 157 9.85 23.83 -1.32
N PRO A 158 11.11 23.52 -0.97
CA PRO A 158 12.12 24.55 -0.71
C PRO A 158 12.45 25.41 -1.92
#